data_ab82c628add0415af9a603b2b500cbf9
#
_entry.id   ab82c628add0415af9a603b2b500cbf9
#
_cell.length_a   1.000
_cell.length_b   1.000
_cell.length_c   1.000
_cell.angle_alpha   90.00
_cell.angle_beta   90.00
_cell.angle_gamma   90.00
#
_symmetry.space_group_name_H-M   'P 1'
#
loop_
_entity.id
_entity.type
_entity.pdbx_description
1 polymer ?
#
loop_
_entity_poly.entity_id
_entity_poly.type
_entity_poly.pdbx_seq_one_letter_code
_entity_poly.pdbx_strand_id
1 'polypeptide(L)'
;NLHPHYRSVCAGFVKDRNVEKLAASVGMSAHVLRNKFNQQQKHKLSGDDLIALYQVTKDETLLDALLFECGLTAVAIPDAE
;
A
#
# COMPACT_ATOMS: atom_id res chain seq x y z
N ASN A 1 10.74 -3.11 -15.79
CA ASN A 1 10.02 -2.66 -14.61
C ASN A 1 8.68 -2.06 -14.98
N LEU A 2 7.62 -2.83 -14.77
CA LEU A 2 6.26 -2.36 -15.01
C LEU A 2 5.81 -1.47 -13.86
N HIS A 3 5.06 -0.44 -14.17
CA HIS A 3 4.43 0.43 -13.17
C HIS A 3 5.45 1.14 -12.27
N PRO A 4 6.40 1.88 -12.85
CA PRO A 4 7.49 2.46 -12.06
C PRO A 4 7.02 3.46 -11.01
N HIS A 5 5.97 4.21 -11.27
CA HIS A 5 5.46 5.17 -10.29
C HIS A 5 4.90 4.45 -9.06
N TYR A 6 4.05 3.47 -9.28
CA TYR A 6 3.46 2.70 -8.17
C TYR A 6 4.55 2.02 -7.35
N ARG A 7 5.54 1.42 -8.01
CA ARG A 7 6.62 0.73 -7.32
C ARG A 7 7.47 1.67 -6.49
N SER A 8 7.73 2.86 -7.03
CA SER A 8 8.47 3.89 -6.30
C SER A 8 7.72 4.34 -5.05
N VAL A 9 6.41 4.53 -5.18
CA VAL A 9 5.57 4.93 -4.04
C VAL A 9 5.55 3.82 -2.99
N CYS A 10 5.44 2.57 -3.41
CA CYS A 10 5.47 1.43 -2.46
C CYS A 10 6.78 1.42 -1.68
N ALA A 11 7.90 1.59 -2.36
CA ALA A 11 9.21 1.59 -1.69
C ALA A 11 9.32 2.72 -0.67
N GLY A 12 8.74 3.87 -0.97
CA GLY A 12 8.79 5.02 -0.06
C GLY A 12 7.79 4.96 1.07
N PHE A 13 6.71 4.19 0.91
CA PHE A 13 5.61 4.20 1.87
C PHE A 13 6.04 3.76 3.26
N VAL A 14 6.95 2.80 3.35
CA VAL A 14 7.37 2.24 4.64
C VAL A 14 8.59 2.93 5.24
N LYS A 15 9.21 3.87 4.53
CA LYS A 15 10.46 4.49 5.00
C LYS A 15 10.31 5.22 6.33
N ASP A 16 9.24 5.97 6.48
CA ASP A 16 9.02 6.79 7.67
C ASP A 16 7.97 6.21 8.61
N ARG A 17 7.65 4.92 8.44
CA ARG A 17 6.61 4.28 9.23
C ARG A 17 7.20 3.19 10.11
N ASN A 18 6.56 2.97 11.24
CA ASN A 18 6.92 1.85 12.11
C ASN A 18 6.29 0.59 11.52
N VAL A 19 7.10 -0.20 10.82
CA VAL A 19 6.61 -1.37 10.09
C VAL A 19 6.03 -2.42 11.03
N GLU A 20 6.61 -2.57 12.23
CA GLU A 20 6.10 -3.54 13.19
C GLU A 20 4.70 -3.18 13.68
N LYS A 21 4.47 -1.92 13.98
CA LYS A 21 3.13 -1.46 14.37
C LYS A 21 2.15 -1.59 13.23
N LEU A 22 2.56 -1.21 12.04
CA LEU A 22 1.69 -1.29 10.86
C LEU A 22 1.32 -2.73 10.58
N ALA A 23 2.28 -3.64 10.61
CA ALA A 23 2.03 -5.06 10.36
C ALA A 23 1.06 -5.64 11.39
N ALA A 24 1.27 -5.32 12.66
CA ALA A 24 0.35 -5.77 13.71
C ALA A 24 -1.07 -5.29 13.46
N SER A 25 -1.21 -4.06 13.00
CA SER A 25 -2.53 -3.46 12.73
C SER A 25 -3.26 -4.12 11.58
N VAL A 26 -2.53 -4.69 10.63
CA VAL A 26 -3.16 -5.37 9.48
C VAL A 26 -3.08 -6.90 9.59
N GLY A 27 -2.67 -7.41 10.75
CA GLY A 27 -2.74 -8.84 11.05
C GLY A 27 -1.65 -9.68 10.41
N MET A 28 -0.48 -9.12 10.18
CA MET A 28 0.63 -9.91 9.63
C MET A 28 1.93 -9.57 10.36
N SER A 29 2.96 -10.40 10.15
CA SER A 29 4.26 -10.13 10.75
C SER A 29 4.98 -9.02 10.00
N ALA A 30 5.89 -8.33 10.69
CA ALA A 30 6.68 -7.29 10.06
C ALA A 30 7.51 -7.84 8.91
N HIS A 31 8.02 -9.06 9.06
CA HIS A 31 8.80 -9.70 8.02
C HIS A 31 7.98 -9.89 6.73
N VAL A 32 6.76 -10.39 6.87
CA VAL A 32 5.87 -10.61 5.73
C VAL A 32 5.53 -9.27 5.06
N LEU A 33 5.22 -8.27 5.87
CA LEU A 33 4.86 -6.96 5.32
C LEU A 33 6.05 -6.33 4.57
N ARG A 34 7.25 -6.39 5.15
CA ARG A 34 8.44 -5.88 4.47
C ARG A 34 8.67 -6.58 3.15
N ASN A 35 8.47 -7.89 3.10
CA ASN A 35 8.65 -8.65 1.87
C ASN A 35 7.65 -8.21 0.80
N LYS A 36 6.41 -7.94 1.18
CA LYS A 36 5.38 -7.51 0.23
C LYS A 36 5.70 -6.13 -0.37
N PHE A 37 6.35 -5.26 0.40
CA PHE A 37 6.78 -3.95 -0.10
C PHE A 37 8.10 -4.00 -0.85
N ASN A 38 8.84 -5.11 -0.75
CA ASN A 38 10.13 -5.25 -1.41
C ASN A 38 9.92 -5.58 -2.89
N GLN A 39 10.36 -4.68 -3.76
CA GLN A 39 10.13 -4.82 -5.19
C GLN A 39 10.93 -5.95 -5.81
N GLN A 40 11.88 -6.52 -5.08
CA GLN A 40 12.67 -7.66 -5.54
C GLN A 40 11.98 -8.99 -5.23
N GLN A 41 10.97 -8.99 -4.38
CA GLN A 41 10.30 -10.21 -3.98
C GLN A 41 9.17 -10.58 -4.93
N LYS A 42 8.88 -11.88 -4.97
CA LYS A 42 7.84 -12.44 -5.81
C LYS A 42 6.44 -12.06 -5.29
N HIS A 43 6.26 -12.11 -3.97
CA HIS A 43 4.98 -11.83 -3.36
C HIS A 43 4.82 -10.33 -3.17
N LYS A 44 3.74 -9.79 -3.71
CA LYS A 44 3.45 -8.37 -3.68
C LYS A 44 2.20 -8.11 -2.84
N LEU A 45 1.89 -6.84 -2.65
CA LEU A 45 0.67 -6.45 -1.97
C LEU A 45 -0.53 -6.88 -2.81
N SER A 46 -1.49 -7.52 -2.17
CA SER A 46 -2.75 -7.86 -2.83
C SER A 46 -3.72 -6.70 -2.70
N GLY A 47 -4.86 -6.80 -3.39
CA GLY A 47 -5.93 -5.84 -3.22
C GLY A 47 -6.43 -5.79 -1.78
N ASP A 48 -6.54 -6.95 -1.13
CA ASP A 48 -6.95 -7.02 0.27
C ASP A 48 -5.95 -6.30 1.17
N ASP A 49 -4.65 -6.46 0.89
CA ASP A 49 -3.61 -5.76 1.65
C ASP A 49 -3.76 -4.25 1.53
N LEU A 50 -4.02 -3.77 0.32
CA LEU A 50 -4.18 -2.33 0.07
C LEU A 50 -5.39 -1.78 0.83
N ILE A 51 -6.49 -2.53 0.83
CA ILE A 51 -7.69 -2.12 1.57
C ILE A 51 -7.38 -2.03 3.06
N ALA A 52 -6.74 -3.06 3.61
CA ALA A 52 -6.40 -3.09 5.04
C ALA A 52 -5.47 -1.95 5.42
N LEU A 53 -4.45 -1.70 4.61
CA LEU A 53 -3.50 -0.62 4.86
C LEU A 53 -4.20 0.74 4.84
N TYR A 54 -5.10 0.95 3.89
CA TYR A 54 -5.85 2.21 3.84
C TYR A 54 -6.74 2.37 5.07
N GLN A 55 -7.44 1.30 5.47
CA GLN A 55 -8.36 1.38 6.60
C GLN A 55 -7.63 1.71 7.90
N VAL A 56 -6.40 1.23 8.05
CA VAL A 56 -5.60 1.47 9.25
C VAL A 56 -4.94 2.85 9.23
N THR A 57 -4.37 3.25 8.10
CA THR A 57 -3.59 4.49 8.03
C THR A 57 -4.39 5.70 7.56
N LYS A 58 -5.48 5.47 6.83
CA LYS A 58 -6.24 6.52 6.16
C LYS A 58 -5.38 7.33 5.19
N ASP A 59 -4.28 6.74 4.75
CA ASP A 59 -3.35 7.37 3.81
C ASP A 59 -3.64 6.83 2.41
N GLU A 60 -4.01 7.71 1.50
CA GLU A 60 -4.43 7.35 0.13
C GLU A 60 -3.24 7.16 -0.82
N THR A 61 -2.02 7.35 -0.34
CA THR A 61 -0.84 7.37 -1.20
C THR A 61 -0.71 6.14 -2.08
N LEU A 62 -0.88 4.94 -1.50
CA LEU A 62 -0.77 3.70 -2.28
C LEU A 62 -1.90 3.56 -3.29
N LEU A 63 -3.12 3.91 -2.89
CA LEU A 63 -4.27 3.82 -3.79
C LEU A 63 -4.14 4.82 -4.94
N ASP A 64 -3.70 6.04 -4.62
CA ASP A 64 -3.50 7.06 -5.66
C ASP A 64 -2.45 6.62 -6.66
N ALA A 65 -1.36 6.02 -6.19
CA ALA A 65 -0.30 5.56 -7.08
C ALA A 65 -0.79 4.43 -7.99
N LEU A 66 -1.58 3.52 -7.43
CA LEU A 66 -2.17 2.43 -8.20
C LEU A 66 -3.07 2.96 -9.30
N LEU A 67 -3.96 3.89 -8.94
CA LEU A 67 -4.90 4.47 -9.90
C LEU A 67 -4.18 5.33 -10.93
N PHE A 68 -3.12 6.01 -10.54
CA PHE A 68 -2.30 6.78 -11.48
C PHE A 68 -1.81 5.90 -12.63
N GLU A 69 -1.39 4.67 -12.32
CA GLU A 69 -0.92 3.75 -13.36
C GLU A 69 -2.04 3.37 -14.34
N CYS A 70 -3.28 3.51 -13.92
CA CYS A 70 -4.44 3.23 -14.75
C CYS A 70 -5.00 4.48 -15.44
N GLY A 71 -4.38 5.64 -15.20
CA GLY A 71 -4.89 6.90 -15.73
C GLY A 71 -6.12 7.40 -14.99
N LEU A 72 -6.27 7.00 -13.73
CA LEU A 72 -7.43 7.35 -12.91
C LEU A 72 -7.00 8.12 -11.68
N THR A 73 -7.97 8.70 -11.00
CA THR A 73 -7.74 9.35 -9.72
C THR A 73 -8.82 8.92 -8.73
N ALA A 74 -8.48 8.92 -7.44
CA ALA A 74 -9.41 8.53 -6.40
C ALA A 74 -10.38 9.67 -6.09
N VAL A 75 -11.65 9.30 -5.87
CA VAL A 75 -12.68 10.24 -5.41
C VAL A 75 -13.45 9.53 -4.31
N ALA A 76 -13.58 10.20 -3.17
CA ALA A 76 -14.34 9.63 -2.06
C ALA A 76 -15.80 9.46 -2.44
N ILE A 77 -16.38 8.33 -2.00
CA ILE A 77 -17.80 8.07 -2.24
C ILE A 77 -18.59 8.93 -1.24
N PRO A 78 -19.50 9.81 -1.71
CA PRO A 78 -20.33 10.58 -0.79
C PRO A 78 -21.16 9.65 0.10
N ASP A 79 -21.29 10.01 1.36
CA ASP A 79 -22.09 9.26 2.35
C ASP A 79 -21.57 7.86 2.63
N ALA A 80 -20.30 7.60 2.37
CA ALA A 80 -19.69 6.31 2.68
C ALA A 80 -19.30 6.27 4.16
N GLU A 81 -20.25 6.05 5.01
CA GLU A 81 -20.01 6.04 6.46
C GLU A 81 -19.95 4.63 7.00
#